data_5168f9792c66b8e02c4afc80f89ee6dd
#
_entry.id   5168f9792c66b8e02c4afc80f89ee6dd
#
_cell.length_a   1.000
_cell.length_b   1.000
_cell.length_c   1.000
_cell.angle_alpha   90.00
_cell.angle_beta   90.00
_cell.angle_gamma   90.00
#
_symmetry.space_group_name_H-M   'P 1'
#
loop_
_entity.id
_entity.type
_entity.pdbx_description
1 polymer ?
#
loop_
_entity_poly.entity_id
_entity_poly.type
_entity_poly.pdbx_seq_one_letter_code
_entity_poly.pdbx_strand_id
1 'polypeptide(L)' 'MDEEIKALEAKLNELVNAVSSLRHENNEIKPSIEKLQEENRILKSKINEATMKIENLLGQLPS' A
#
# COMPACT_ATOMS: atom_id res chain seq x y z
N MET A 1 -35.93 7.85 -28.90
CA MET A 1 -35.93 8.03 -27.45
C MET A 1 -35.55 6.77 -26.68
N ASP A 2 -36.11 5.62 -27.02
CA ASP A 2 -35.79 4.37 -26.32
C ASP A 2 -34.35 3.94 -26.46
N GLU A 3 -33.74 4.19 -27.63
CA GLU A 3 -32.32 3.87 -27.86
C GLU A 3 -31.38 4.73 -26.98
N GLU A 4 -31.76 5.97 -26.80
CA GLU A 4 -30.98 6.90 -25.97
C GLU A 4 -31.05 6.49 -24.50
N ILE A 5 -32.23 6.07 -24.04
CA ILE A 5 -32.40 5.59 -22.67
C ILE A 5 -31.61 4.30 -22.45
N LYS A 6 -31.65 3.38 -23.40
CA LYS A 6 -30.88 2.13 -23.33
C LYS A 6 -29.38 2.39 -23.30
N ALA A 7 -28.92 3.34 -24.11
CA ALA A 7 -27.51 3.75 -24.11
C ALA A 7 -27.10 4.35 -22.76
N LEU A 8 -27.98 5.16 -22.16
CA LEU A 8 -27.74 5.74 -20.86
C LEU A 8 -27.70 4.66 -19.76
N GLU A 9 -28.63 3.70 -19.81
CA GLU A 9 -28.63 2.58 -18.89
C GLU A 9 -27.33 1.77 -18.97
N ALA A 10 -26.84 1.53 -20.20
CA ALA A 10 -25.61 0.80 -20.40
C ALA A 10 -24.43 1.56 -19.81
N LYS A 11 -24.39 2.88 -19.96
CA LYS A 11 -23.34 3.71 -19.35
C LYS A 11 -23.42 3.71 -17.83
N LEU A 12 -24.61 3.77 -17.27
CA LEU A 12 -24.81 3.68 -15.83
C LEU A 12 -24.29 2.34 -15.28
N ASN A 13 -24.60 1.25 -15.97
CA ASN A 13 -24.12 -0.07 -15.56
C ASN A 13 -22.60 -0.16 -15.61
N GLU A 14 -21.97 0.41 -16.64
CA GLU A 14 -20.52 0.50 -16.73
C GLU A 14 -19.92 1.27 -15.55
N LEU A 15 -20.53 2.40 -15.20
CA LEU A 15 -20.06 3.22 -14.08
C LEU A 15 -20.23 2.49 -12.74
N VAL A 16 -21.36 1.84 -12.52
CA VAL A 16 -21.59 1.08 -11.30
C VAL A 16 -20.56 -0.04 -11.17
N ASN A 17 -20.28 -0.75 -12.26
CA ASN A 17 -19.29 -1.82 -12.27
C ASN A 17 -17.89 -1.29 -12.00
N ALA A 18 -17.54 -0.14 -12.60
CA ALA A 18 -16.24 0.50 -12.37
C ALA A 18 -16.08 0.92 -10.91
N VAL A 19 -17.10 1.52 -10.31
CA VAL A 19 -17.07 1.91 -8.89
C VAL A 19 -16.92 0.69 -8.00
N SER A 20 -17.66 -0.38 -8.29
CA SER A 20 -17.58 -1.63 -7.52
C SER A 20 -16.18 -2.22 -7.57
N SER A 21 -15.58 -2.27 -8.76
CA SER A 21 -14.21 -2.77 -8.94
C SER A 21 -13.19 -1.92 -8.19
N LEU A 22 -13.33 -0.60 -8.26
CA LEU A 22 -12.43 0.32 -7.56
C LEU A 22 -12.53 0.17 -6.04
N ARG A 23 -13.73 0.01 -5.52
CA ARG A 23 -13.94 -0.24 -4.09
C ARG A 23 -13.29 -1.53 -3.64
N HIS A 24 -13.41 -2.58 -4.46
CA HIS A 24 -12.79 -3.86 -4.18
C HIS A 24 -11.28 -3.73 -4.15
N GLU A 25 -10.69 -3.09 -5.16
CA GLU A 25 -9.25 -2.83 -5.22
C GLU A 25 -8.78 -2.01 -4.01
N ASN A 26 -9.53 -0.97 -3.65
CA ASN A 26 -9.17 -0.14 -2.50
C ASN A 26 -9.19 -0.95 -1.19
N ASN A 27 -10.17 -1.83 -1.04
CA ASN A 27 -10.26 -2.68 0.15
C ASN A 27 -9.10 -3.69 0.23
N GLU A 28 -8.56 -4.10 -0.90
CA GLU A 28 -7.38 -4.98 -0.95
C GLU A 28 -6.09 -4.21 -0.71
N ILE A 29 -6.02 -2.96 -1.16
CA ILE A 29 -4.83 -2.13 -1.03
C ILE A 29 -4.57 -1.73 0.44
N LYS A 30 -5.61 -1.40 1.18
CA LYS A 30 -5.47 -0.96 2.58
C LYS A 30 -4.65 -1.91 3.46
N PRO A 31 -5.00 -3.22 3.51
CA PRO A 31 -4.20 -4.16 4.30
C PRO A 31 -2.77 -4.29 3.79
N SER A 32 -2.56 -4.18 2.48
CA SER A 32 -1.22 -4.22 1.88
C SER A 32 -0.37 -3.05 2.34
N ILE A 33 -0.96 -1.85 2.39
CA ILE A 33 -0.27 -0.65 2.87
C ILE A 33 0.11 -0.82 4.34
N GLU A 34 -0.81 -1.29 5.17
CA GLU A 34 -0.56 -1.53 6.59
C GLU A 34 0.58 -2.52 6.81
N LYS A 35 0.59 -3.60 6.03
CA LYS A 35 1.64 -4.59 6.08
C LYS A 35 2.99 -3.99 5.70
N LEU A 36 3.03 -3.22 4.62
CA LEU A 36 4.25 -2.56 4.16
C LEU A 36 4.77 -1.54 5.18
N GLN A 37 3.88 -0.80 5.80
CA GLN A 37 4.25 0.14 6.86
C GLN A 37 4.89 -0.57 8.04
N GLU A 38 4.33 -1.71 8.46
CA GLU A 38 4.87 -2.49 9.55
C GLU A 38 6.22 -3.11 9.19
N GLU A 39 6.33 -3.67 7.98
CA GLU A 39 7.60 -4.21 7.49
C GLU A 39 8.67 -3.12 7.43
N ASN A 40 8.29 -1.93 6.98
CA ASN A 40 9.20 -0.78 6.90
C ASN A 40 9.67 -0.37 8.29
N ARG A 41 8.78 -0.33 9.28
CA ARG A 41 9.12 -0.02 10.67
C ARG A 41 10.12 -1.03 11.22
N ILE A 42 9.88 -2.31 10.98
CA ILE A 42 10.75 -3.40 11.45
C ILE A 42 12.14 -3.28 10.79
N LEU A 43 12.18 -3.04 9.48
CA LEU A 43 13.44 -2.89 8.76
C LEU A 43 14.24 -1.70 9.26
N LYS A 44 13.60 -0.57 9.50
CA LYS A 44 14.26 0.61 10.05
C LYS A 44 14.85 0.33 11.44
N SER A 45 14.10 -0.39 12.26
CA SER A 45 14.56 -0.78 13.59
C SER A 45 15.80 -1.68 13.50
N LYS A 46 15.79 -2.66 12.60
CA LYS A 46 16.93 -3.56 12.40
C LYS A 46 18.16 -2.82 11.88
N ILE A 47 17.98 -1.89 10.96
CA ILE A 47 19.07 -1.05 10.45
C ILE A 47 19.66 -0.23 11.58
N ASN A 48 18.83 0.35 12.42
CA ASN A 48 19.27 1.15 13.56
C ASN A 48 20.07 0.30 14.55
N GLU A 49 19.59 -0.89 14.88
CA GLU A 49 20.30 -1.82 15.76
C GLU A 49 21.66 -2.22 15.18
N ALA A 50 21.71 -2.54 13.89
CA ALA A 50 22.93 -2.90 13.21
C ALA A 50 23.93 -1.73 13.21
N THR A 51 23.44 -0.52 12.97
CA THR A 51 24.26 0.68 13.00
C THR A 51 24.86 0.90 14.37
N MET A 52 24.07 0.75 15.42
CA MET A 52 24.55 0.90 16.80
C MET A 52 25.60 -0.15 17.15
N LYS A 53 25.44 -1.39 16.70
CA LYS A 53 26.42 -2.45 16.93
C LYS A 53 27.73 -2.16 16.22
N ILE A 54 27.66 -1.67 14.99
CA ILE A 54 28.86 -1.28 14.24
C ILE A 54 29.58 -0.12 14.94
N GLU A 55 28.84 0.89 15.36
CA GLU A 55 29.41 2.03 16.09
C GLU A 55 30.10 1.60 17.38
N ASN A 56 29.46 0.68 18.12
CA ASN A 56 30.05 0.14 19.35
C ASN A 56 31.36 -0.62 19.06
N LEU A 57 31.37 -1.44 18.03
CA LEU A 57 32.55 -2.18 17.63
C LEU A 57 33.68 -1.24 17.20
N LEU A 58 33.37 -0.22 16.44
CA LEU A 58 34.36 0.80 16.02
C LEU A 58 34.89 1.55 17.21
N GLY A 59 34.04 1.84 18.20
CA GLY A 59 34.46 2.51 19.42
C GLY A 59 35.39 1.68 20.32
N GLN A 60 35.39 0.35 20.14
CA GLN A 60 36.22 -0.58 20.89
C GLN A 60 37.59 -0.79 20.25
N LEU A 61 37.80 -0.34 19.05
CA LEU A 61 39.08 -0.48 18.38
C LEU A 61 40.15 0.45 19.03
N PRO A 62 41.34 -0.05 19.21
CA PRO A 62 42.42 0.81 19.73
C PRO A 62 42.75 1.90 18.71
N SER A 63 42.97 3.11 19.22
CA SER A 63 43.30 4.27 18.40
C SER A 63 44.77 4.27 17.97
#